data_66c6fa1f73a2e5845d0fcd3c17c2cf16
#
_entry.id   66c6fa1f73a2e5845d0fcd3c17c2cf16
#
_cell.length_a   1.000
_cell.length_b   1.000
_cell.length_c   1.000
_cell.angle_alpha   90.00
_cell.angle_beta   90.00
_cell.angle_gamma   90.00
#
_symmetry.space_group_name_H-M   'P 1'
#
loop_
_entity.id
_entity.type
_entity.pdbx_description
1 polymer ?
#
loop_
_entity_poly.entity_id
_entity_poly.type
_entity_poly.pdbx_seq_one_letter_code
_entity_poly.pdbx_strand_id
1 'polypeptide(L)'
;EADFSVKIRIYHAVSCYMKKTRTIYDDLHYDALENDCFGTIQEVIYEEAEKKLPDSAGYRIVKDQVDIALPVRVNWGGGWTDTPPHCNEKGGVVLNAAMKLRGIYPVQITVKRLDELHVEFESKDIGVYTTVDSAAEIQDCHNPYDSFALHKAALIACGIIPVKEEADLQEILKRMGGGIYLSTQVYGVPKGSGLGTSSILSGACVKGIFEFLGQGRTDAEIYDVVLGMEQIMSTGGGWQDQVGGLTEGIKLISTKPGIAQNLVVEKIEMPEEGKKELK
;
A
#
# COMPACT_ATOMS: atom_id res chain seq x y z
N GLU A 1 17.15 11.47 23.50
CA GLU A 1 16.73 11.32 22.09
C GLU A 1 15.77 12.43 21.76
N ALA A 2 16.09 13.23 20.72
CA ALA A 2 15.18 14.27 20.28
C ALA A 2 13.92 13.59 19.70
N ASP A 3 12.75 14.14 20.06
CA ASP A 3 11.48 13.71 19.50
C ASP A 3 11.61 13.68 17.96
N PHE A 4 11.23 12.58 17.35
CA PHE A 4 11.22 12.34 15.92
C PHE A 4 10.68 13.54 15.13
N SER A 5 9.58 14.15 15.58
CA SER A 5 8.97 15.31 14.93
C SER A 5 9.88 16.54 15.00
N VAL A 6 10.65 16.71 16.05
CA VAL A 6 11.62 17.81 16.23
C VAL A 6 12.80 17.63 15.25
N LYS A 7 13.32 16.41 15.12
CA LYS A 7 14.42 16.09 14.19
C LYS A 7 14.02 16.44 12.76
N ILE A 8 12.85 15.99 12.30
CA ILE A 8 12.33 16.26 10.97
C ILE A 8 12.17 17.76 10.72
N ARG A 9 11.58 18.49 11.67
CA ARG A 9 11.39 19.95 11.55
C ARG A 9 12.72 20.71 11.44
N ILE A 10 13.72 20.27 12.21
CA ILE A 10 15.07 20.86 12.12
C ILE A 10 15.68 20.61 10.74
N TYR A 11 15.66 19.36 10.26
CA TYR A 11 16.21 19.00 8.94
C TYR A 11 15.51 19.77 7.82
N HIS A 12 14.19 19.81 7.86
CA HIS A 12 13.41 20.58 6.87
C HIS A 12 13.70 22.08 6.91
N ALA A 13 13.75 22.68 8.10
CA ALA A 13 14.06 24.10 8.26
C ALA A 13 15.46 24.46 7.75
N VAL A 14 16.46 23.61 8.06
CA VAL A 14 17.84 23.78 7.61
C VAL A 14 17.93 23.61 6.10
N SER A 15 17.31 22.57 5.53
CA SER A 15 17.23 22.36 4.08
C SER A 15 16.63 23.57 3.35
N CYS A 16 15.49 24.09 3.83
CA CYS A 16 14.85 25.28 3.27
C CYS A 16 15.76 26.53 3.34
N TYR A 17 16.47 26.70 4.46
CA TYR A 17 17.43 27.80 4.62
C TYR A 17 18.59 27.68 3.64
N MET A 18 19.22 26.48 3.53
CA MET A 18 20.33 26.21 2.62
C MET A 18 19.90 26.42 1.15
N LYS A 19 18.72 25.95 0.77
CA LYS A 19 18.14 26.14 -0.56
C LYS A 19 17.95 27.63 -0.90
N LYS A 20 17.43 28.40 0.06
CA LYS A 20 17.21 29.85 -0.12
C LYS A 20 18.50 30.64 -0.19
N THR A 21 19.49 30.29 0.62
CA THR A 21 20.79 31.00 0.71
C THR A 21 21.83 30.46 -0.27
N ARG A 22 21.54 29.33 -0.94
CA ARG A 22 22.49 28.58 -1.79
C ARG A 22 23.78 28.20 -1.04
N THR A 23 23.64 27.90 0.25
CA THR A 23 24.75 27.54 1.11
C THR A 23 24.93 26.03 1.09
N ILE A 24 26.19 25.60 1.02
CA ILE A 24 26.64 24.21 1.24
C ILE A 24 27.39 24.22 2.56
N TYR A 25 27.15 23.26 3.41
CA TYR A 25 27.78 23.14 4.72
C TYR A 25 28.52 21.80 4.82
N ASP A 26 29.84 21.82 4.93
CA ASP A 26 30.71 20.63 5.00
C ASP A 26 30.37 19.56 3.92
N ASP A 27 30.29 19.98 2.66
CA ASP A 27 29.89 19.16 1.52
C ASP A 27 28.43 18.64 1.58
N LEU A 28 27.64 19.04 2.57
CA LEU A 28 26.24 18.69 2.69
C LEU A 28 25.38 19.64 1.85
N HIS A 29 24.65 19.08 0.89
CA HIS A 29 23.67 19.78 0.07
C HIS A 29 22.28 19.74 0.71
N TYR A 30 21.45 20.75 0.43
CA TYR A 30 20.07 20.80 0.94
C TYR A 30 19.23 19.57 0.55
N ASP A 31 19.48 19.00 -0.64
CA ASP A 31 18.79 17.83 -1.16
C ASP A 31 19.04 16.60 -0.29
N ALA A 32 20.27 16.44 0.22
CA ALA A 32 20.62 15.33 1.11
C ALA A 32 19.82 15.42 2.43
N LEU A 33 19.73 16.63 3.03
CA LEU A 33 18.92 16.85 4.24
C LEU A 33 17.43 16.65 3.98
N GLU A 34 16.92 17.03 2.82
CA GLU A 34 15.54 16.82 2.43
C GLU A 34 15.24 15.32 2.26
N ASN A 35 16.13 14.59 1.62
CA ASN A 35 16.05 13.14 1.46
C ASN A 35 16.15 12.41 2.80
N ASP A 36 17.07 12.81 3.70
CA ASP A 36 17.20 12.25 5.04
C ASP A 36 15.95 12.52 5.89
N CYS A 37 15.29 13.67 5.71
CA CYS A 37 14.04 13.98 6.37
C CYS A 37 12.93 13.00 5.97
N PHE A 38 12.74 12.79 4.66
CA PHE A 38 11.75 11.84 4.16
C PHE A 38 12.12 10.40 4.47
N GLY A 39 13.39 10.01 4.33
CA GLY A 39 13.90 8.69 4.69
C GLY A 39 13.63 8.35 6.16
N THR A 40 13.88 9.31 7.07
CA THR A 40 13.61 9.11 8.51
C THR A 40 12.11 8.91 8.79
N ILE A 41 11.23 9.62 8.07
CA ILE A 41 9.77 9.42 8.20
C ILE A 41 9.40 8.00 7.74
N GLN A 42 9.89 7.60 6.59
CA GLN A 42 9.63 6.28 6.02
C GLN A 42 10.12 5.16 6.93
N GLU A 43 11.34 5.25 7.46
CA GLU A 43 11.90 4.27 8.38
C GLU A 43 11.02 4.07 9.62
N VAL A 44 10.58 5.15 10.25
CA VAL A 44 9.76 5.06 11.47
C VAL A 44 8.37 4.49 11.17
N ILE A 45 7.75 4.89 10.06
CA ILE A 45 6.45 4.34 9.66
C ILE A 45 6.61 2.86 9.31
N TYR A 46 7.71 2.51 8.64
CA TYR A 46 8.03 1.13 8.29
C TYR A 46 8.22 0.25 9.54
N GLU A 47 9.03 0.69 10.53
CA GLU A 47 9.23 -0.02 11.78
C GLU A 47 7.90 -0.26 12.55
N GLU A 48 7.00 0.71 12.54
CA GLU A 48 5.66 0.54 13.14
C GLU A 48 4.78 -0.43 12.32
N ALA A 49 4.89 -0.41 11.01
CA ALA A 49 4.17 -1.35 10.15
C ALA A 49 4.73 -2.78 10.31
N GLU A 50 6.05 -2.94 10.37
CA GLU A 50 6.72 -4.23 10.54
C GLU A 50 6.29 -4.94 11.82
N LYS A 51 6.11 -4.21 12.93
CA LYS A 51 5.59 -4.77 14.19
C LYS A 51 4.19 -5.37 14.08
N LYS A 52 3.44 -4.96 13.06
CA LYS A 52 2.09 -5.42 12.78
C LYS A 52 2.04 -6.48 11.68
N LEU A 53 3.18 -6.81 11.03
CA LEU A 53 3.22 -7.84 10.01
C LEU A 53 2.84 -9.20 10.60
N PRO A 54 2.07 -10.00 9.88
CA PRO A 54 1.63 -11.28 10.38
C PRO A 54 2.77 -12.29 10.43
N ASP A 55 2.76 -13.16 11.44
CA ASP A 55 3.64 -14.33 11.48
C ASP A 55 3.18 -15.35 10.43
N SER A 56 4.06 -15.64 9.49
CA SER A 56 3.80 -16.55 8.37
C SER A 56 4.11 -18.03 8.65
N ALA A 57 4.62 -18.37 9.83
CA ALA A 57 5.06 -19.74 10.13
C ALA A 57 3.96 -20.79 9.94
N GLY A 58 2.70 -20.38 10.15
CA GLY A 58 1.51 -21.22 9.98
C GLY A 58 0.84 -21.16 8.61
N TYR A 59 1.33 -20.35 7.67
CA TYR A 59 0.64 -20.15 6.39
C TYR A 59 0.58 -21.40 5.53
N ARG A 60 -0.62 -21.65 4.99
CA ARG A 60 -0.91 -22.74 4.02
C ARG A 60 -1.86 -22.18 2.97
N ILE A 61 -1.68 -22.61 1.74
CA ILE A 61 -2.62 -22.33 0.66
C ILE A 61 -3.87 -23.20 0.91
N VAL A 62 -5.02 -22.55 1.07
CA VAL A 62 -6.29 -23.21 1.38
C VAL A 62 -7.32 -23.09 0.25
N LYS A 63 -7.08 -22.21 -0.72
CA LYS A 63 -7.92 -22.03 -1.91
C LYS A 63 -7.07 -22.19 -3.16
N ASP A 64 -7.60 -22.85 -4.21
CA ASP A 64 -6.87 -22.97 -5.48
C ASP A 64 -6.87 -21.63 -6.26
N GLN A 65 -7.90 -20.80 -6.08
CA GLN A 65 -8.01 -19.49 -6.70
C GLN A 65 -8.83 -18.54 -5.84
N VAL A 66 -8.44 -17.27 -5.85
CA VAL A 66 -9.17 -16.13 -5.29
C VAL A 66 -9.17 -15.00 -6.31
N ASP A 67 -10.34 -14.43 -6.56
CA ASP A 67 -10.53 -13.25 -7.41
C ASP A 67 -11.10 -12.12 -6.54
N ILE A 68 -10.44 -10.96 -6.54
CA ILE A 68 -10.92 -9.75 -5.86
C ILE A 68 -11.19 -8.68 -6.90
N ALA A 69 -12.32 -8.01 -6.77
CA ALA A 69 -12.69 -6.87 -7.59
C ALA A 69 -13.11 -5.70 -6.70
N LEU A 70 -12.47 -4.55 -6.86
CA LEU A 70 -12.69 -3.35 -6.05
C LEU A 70 -13.07 -2.13 -6.89
N PRO A 71 -13.84 -1.19 -6.32
CA PRO A 71 -14.15 0.09 -6.94
C PRO A 71 -12.90 0.99 -6.96
N VAL A 72 -12.95 2.06 -7.73
CA VAL A 72 -12.11 3.24 -7.52
C VAL A 72 -12.75 4.17 -6.51
N ARG A 73 -12.01 5.18 -6.05
CA ARG A 73 -12.54 6.18 -5.14
C ARG A 73 -12.51 7.57 -5.76
N VAL A 74 -13.47 8.40 -5.40
CA VAL A 74 -13.45 9.84 -5.67
C VAL A 74 -13.35 10.58 -4.34
N ASN A 75 -12.40 11.50 -4.25
CA ASN A 75 -12.25 12.38 -3.09
C ASN A 75 -13.14 13.60 -3.28
N TRP A 76 -14.01 13.85 -2.30
CA TRP A 76 -14.87 15.04 -2.27
C TRP A 76 -14.35 16.13 -1.34
N GLY A 77 -13.46 15.81 -0.42
CA GLY A 77 -12.85 16.77 0.48
C GLY A 77 -11.79 16.17 1.38
N GLY A 78 -10.86 17.02 1.82
CA GLY A 78 -9.83 16.66 2.78
C GLY A 78 -8.64 15.86 2.22
N GLY A 79 -8.55 15.60 0.93
CA GLY A 79 -7.41 14.91 0.33
C GLY A 79 -6.08 15.59 0.67
N TRP A 80 -5.01 14.80 0.77
CA TRP A 80 -3.68 15.18 1.26
C TRP A 80 -3.59 15.43 2.77
N THR A 81 -4.70 15.52 3.52
CA THR A 81 -4.63 15.55 4.99
C THR A 81 -4.23 14.19 5.57
N ASP A 82 -4.41 13.13 4.81
CA ASP A 82 -4.07 11.75 5.12
C ASP A 82 -2.58 11.38 4.89
N THR A 83 -1.82 12.30 4.30
CA THR A 83 -0.43 12.04 3.91
C THR A 83 0.55 12.55 4.95
N PRO A 84 1.60 11.76 5.32
CA PRO A 84 2.69 12.22 6.16
C PRO A 84 3.42 13.45 5.56
N PRO A 85 3.91 14.39 6.37
CA PRO A 85 3.84 14.43 7.82
C PRO A 85 2.55 15.03 8.39
N HIS A 86 1.63 15.53 7.54
CA HIS A 86 0.44 16.25 8.01
C HIS A 86 -0.44 15.39 8.92
N CYS A 87 -0.78 14.17 8.51
CA CYS A 87 -1.61 13.27 9.31
C CYS A 87 -0.94 12.89 10.64
N ASN A 88 0.38 12.75 10.66
CA ASN A 88 1.11 12.44 11.89
C ASN A 88 1.12 13.62 12.88
N GLU A 89 1.17 14.86 12.37
CA GLU A 89 1.21 16.06 13.21
C GLU A 89 -0.18 16.54 13.68
N LYS A 90 -1.18 16.45 12.82
CA LYS A 90 -2.50 17.09 13.01
C LYS A 90 -3.68 16.14 12.94
N GLY A 91 -3.44 14.90 12.51
CA GLY A 91 -4.49 14.00 12.07
C GLY A 91 -4.96 14.32 10.66
N GLY A 92 -5.72 13.41 10.08
CA GLY A 92 -6.29 13.56 8.74
C GLY A 92 -7.80 13.42 8.76
N VAL A 93 -8.49 14.08 7.84
CA VAL A 93 -9.94 13.92 7.62
C VAL A 93 -10.21 13.92 6.13
N VAL A 94 -10.79 12.85 5.60
CA VAL A 94 -11.09 12.69 4.17
C VAL A 94 -12.53 12.23 3.99
N LEU A 95 -13.26 12.92 3.12
CA LEU A 95 -14.57 12.51 2.63
C LEU A 95 -14.41 11.94 1.23
N ASN A 96 -14.70 10.65 1.05
CA ASN A 96 -14.65 10.01 -0.26
C ASN A 96 -15.82 9.06 -0.53
N ALA A 97 -15.95 8.67 -1.79
CA ALA A 97 -16.94 7.73 -2.25
C ALA A 97 -16.30 6.64 -3.11
N ALA A 98 -16.69 5.39 -2.89
CA ALA A 98 -16.36 4.26 -3.75
C ALA A 98 -17.25 4.28 -5.00
N MET A 99 -16.65 4.10 -6.18
CA MET A 99 -17.35 4.18 -7.45
C MET A 99 -17.03 3.01 -8.38
N LYS A 100 -18.06 2.45 -8.98
CA LYS A 100 -17.94 1.56 -10.14
C LYS A 100 -17.82 2.41 -11.40
N LEU A 101 -17.06 1.92 -12.36
CA LEU A 101 -17.03 2.53 -13.70
C LEU A 101 -17.96 1.75 -14.63
N ARG A 102 -19.01 2.40 -15.10
CA ARG A 102 -20.04 1.78 -15.98
C ARG A 102 -20.58 0.46 -15.40
N GLY A 103 -20.78 0.42 -14.08
CA GLY A 103 -21.29 -0.74 -13.36
C GLY A 103 -20.25 -1.84 -13.04
N ILE A 104 -18.99 -1.66 -13.42
CA ILE A 104 -17.90 -2.62 -13.22
C ILE A 104 -16.97 -2.12 -12.11
N TYR A 105 -16.46 -3.04 -11.30
CA TYR A 105 -15.33 -2.80 -10.40
C TYR A 105 -14.04 -2.81 -11.21
N PRO A 106 -13.36 -1.66 -11.37
CA PRO A 106 -12.25 -1.57 -12.33
C PRO A 106 -10.94 -2.17 -11.83
N VAL A 107 -10.73 -2.25 -10.53
CA VAL A 107 -9.50 -2.81 -9.96
C VAL A 107 -9.72 -4.30 -9.68
N GLN A 108 -8.97 -5.16 -10.34
CA GLN A 108 -9.15 -6.60 -10.23
C GLN A 108 -7.81 -7.29 -10.04
N ILE A 109 -7.82 -8.34 -9.22
CA ILE A 109 -6.68 -9.25 -9.05
C ILE A 109 -7.15 -10.70 -9.06
N THR A 110 -6.24 -11.58 -9.42
CA THR A 110 -6.39 -13.02 -9.26
C THR A 110 -5.16 -13.58 -8.59
N VAL A 111 -5.35 -14.38 -7.54
CA VAL A 111 -4.31 -15.20 -6.91
C VAL A 111 -4.64 -16.66 -7.18
N LYS A 112 -3.66 -17.46 -7.66
CA LYS A 112 -3.84 -18.90 -7.92
C LYS A 112 -2.69 -19.71 -7.35
N ARG A 113 -3.00 -20.95 -6.97
CA ARG A 113 -2.00 -21.95 -6.65
C ARG A 113 -1.37 -22.49 -7.93
N LEU A 114 -0.05 -22.66 -7.89
CA LEU A 114 0.71 -23.37 -8.90
C LEU A 114 1.20 -24.71 -8.33
N ASP A 115 1.32 -25.71 -9.18
CA ASP A 115 1.89 -27.01 -8.78
C ASP A 115 3.43 -26.94 -8.69
N GLU A 116 4.06 -26.10 -9.54
CA GLU A 116 5.49 -25.80 -9.47
C GLU A 116 5.78 -24.81 -8.34
N LEU A 117 6.99 -24.97 -7.73
CA LEU A 117 7.41 -24.14 -6.59
C LEU A 117 8.13 -22.86 -7.08
N HIS A 118 7.40 -21.96 -7.69
CA HIS A 118 7.86 -20.64 -8.08
C HIS A 118 6.74 -19.59 -7.93
N VAL A 119 7.04 -18.34 -8.18
CA VAL A 119 6.06 -17.27 -8.18
C VAL A 119 5.94 -16.68 -9.59
N GLU A 120 4.70 -16.49 -10.03
CA GLU A 120 4.40 -15.83 -11.30
C GLU A 120 3.67 -14.52 -11.06
N PHE A 121 4.12 -13.48 -11.75
CA PHE A 121 3.45 -12.18 -11.75
C PHE A 121 2.97 -11.81 -13.13
N GLU A 122 1.75 -11.27 -13.21
CA GLU A 122 1.18 -10.74 -14.45
C GLU A 122 0.49 -9.40 -14.18
N SER A 123 0.81 -8.40 -15.01
CA SER A 123 0.08 -7.13 -15.07
C SER A 123 -0.64 -7.05 -16.41
N LYS A 124 -1.94 -7.40 -16.43
CA LYS A 124 -2.73 -7.59 -17.65
C LYS A 124 -2.98 -6.30 -18.42
N ASP A 125 -3.12 -5.18 -17.71
CA ASP A 125 -3.35 -3.87 -18.30
C ASP A 125 -2.14 -3.31 -19.06
N ILE A 126 -0.93 -3.74 -18.72
CA ILE A 126 0.30 -3.38 -19.44
C ILE A 126 0.91 -4.55 -20.22
N GLY A 127 0.31 -5.73 -20.17
CA GLY A 127 0.68 -6.90 -20.96
C GLY A 127 2.05 -7.47 -20.62
N VAL A 128 2.46 -7.43 -19.34
CA VAL A 128 3.74 -7.98 -18.87
C VAL A 128 3.53 -9.17 -17.95
N TYR A 129 4.48 -10.11 -17.99
CA TYR A 129 4.49 -11.34 -17.23
C TYR A 129 5.93 -11.69 -16.84
N THR A 130 6.14 -12.28 -15.67
CA THR A 130 7.43 -12.80 -15.22
C THR A 130 7.27 -13.99 -14.30
N THR A 131 8.28 -14.83 -14.24
CA THR A 131 8.46 -15.89 -13.26
C THR A 131 9.61 -15.53 -12.35
N VAL A 132 9.48 -15.79 -11.06
CA VAL A 132 10.46 -15.49 -10.03
C VAL A 132 10.75 -16.77 -9.24
N ASP A 133 12.03 -17.11 -9.15
CA ASP A 133 12.51 -18.35 -8.53
C ASP A 133 13.28 -18.13 -7.22
N SER A 134 13.52 -16.87 -6.82
CA SER A 134 14.26 -16.54 -5.61
C SER A 134 13.57 -15.51 -4.73
N ALA A 135 13.76 -15.61 -3.41
CA ALA A 135 13.27 -14.61 -2.46
C ALA A 135 13.95 -13.26 -2.65
N ALA A 136 15.23 -13.25 -3.01
CA ALA A 136 16.00 -12.02 -3.25
C ALA A 136 15.42 -11.17 -4.39
N GLU A 137 14.92 -11.79 -5.48
CA GLU A 137 14.23 -11.07 -6.54
C GLU A 137 12.92 -10.43 -6.07
N ILE A 138 12.19 -11.07 -5.15
CA ILE A 138 10.97 -10.51 -4.56
C ILE A 138 11.32 -9.35 -3.61
N GLN A 139 12.40 -9.47 -2.85
CA GLN A 139 12.89 -8.43 -1.94
C GLN A 139 13.35 -7.16 -2.67
N ASP A 140 13.76 -7.27 -3.94
CA ASP A 140 14.07 -6.12 -4.79
C ASP A 140 12.78 -5.48 -5.34
N CYS A 141 11.99 -4.89 -4.46
CA CYS A 141 10.73 -4.20 -4.77
C CYS A 141 10.81 -2.66 -4.71
N HIS A 142 12.00 -2.11 -4.44
CA HIS A 142 12.21 -0.66 -4.29
C HIS A 142 12.44 0.06 -5.61
N ASN A 143 12.67 -0.67 -6.71
CA ASN A 143 12.92 -0.09 -8.01
C ASN A 143 11.63 0.49 -8.61
N PRO A 144 11.51 1.82 -8.78
CA PRO A 144 10.29 2.45 -9.30
C PRO A 144 10.00 2.11 -10.77
N TYR A 145 10.97 1.55 -11.48
CA TYR A 145 10.83 1.10 -12.87
C TYR A 145 10.46 -0.38 -12.99
N ASP A 146 10.42 -1.12 -11.87
CA ASP A 146 9.97 -2.51 -11.88
C ASP A 146 8.44 -2.57 -12.01
N SER A 147 7.97 -3.16 -13.11
CA SER A 147 6.54 -3.36 -13.37
C SER A 147 5.85 -4.22 -12.32
N PHE A 148 6.60 -4.98 -11.55
CA PHE A 148 6.11 -5.92 -10.54
C PHE A 148 6.43 -5.51 -9.09
N ALA A 149 6.96 -4.30 -8.86
CA ALA A 149 7.25 -3.80 -7.52
C ALA A 149 6.06 -3.98 -6.56
N LEU A 150 4.84 -3.66 -7.00
CA LEU A 150 3.61 -3.82 -6.23
C LEU A 150 3.32 -5.29 -5.89
N HIS A 151 3.47 -6.21 -6.84
CA HIS A 151 3.25 -7.64 -6.62
C HIS A 151 4.24 -8.22 -5.61
N LYS A 152 5.52 -7.87 -5.76
CA LYS A 152 6.60 -8.24 -4.85
C LYS A 152 6.35 -7.72 -3.44
N ALA A 153 6.05 -6.43 -3.31
CA ALA A 153 5.75 -5.79 -2.04
C ALA A 153 4.52 -6.38 -1.34
N ALA A 154 3.52 -6.86 -2.10
CA ALA A 154 2.34 -7.53 -1.53
C ALA A 154 2.71 -8.85 -0.84
N LEU A 155 3.60 -9.67 -1.41
CA LEU A 155 4.06 -10.91 -0.78
C LEU A 155 4.88 -10.62 0.49
N ILE A 156 5.69 -9.56 0.48
CA ILE A 156 6.46 -9.13 1.64
C ILE A 156 5.53 -8.60 2.73
N ALA A 157 4.62 -7.69 2.40
CA ALA A 157 3.71 -7.08 3.35
C ALA A 157 2.74 -8.09 3.98
N CYS A 158 2.35 -9.13 3.25
CA CYS A 158 1.58 -10.26 3.80
C CYS A 158 2.44 -11.22 4.65
N GLY A 159 3.76 -11.00 4.76
CA GLY A 159 4.66 -11.82 5.57
C GLY A 159 5.06 -13.15 4.93
N ILE A 160 4.78 -13.36 3.63
CA ILE A 160 5.19 -14.60 2.93
C ILE A 160 6.71 -14.61 2.75
N ILE A 161 7.26 -13.48 2.30
CA ILE A 161 8.70 -13.28 2.11
C ILE A 161 9.18 -12.28 3.17
N PRO A 162 10.25 -12.56 3.89
CA PRO A 162 10.82 -11.60 4.84
C PRO A 162 11.41 -10.40 4.10
N VAL A 163 11.46 -9.26 4.78
CA VAL A 163 11.87 -7.98 4.17
C VAL A 163 13.34 -7.94 3.80
N LYS A 164 14.22 -8.37 4.72
CA LYS A 164 15.67 -8.25 4.61
C LYS A 164 16.43 -9.53 4.93
N GLU A 165 15.77 -10.49 5.56
CA GLU A 165 16.41 -11.75 5.95
C GLU A 165 16.59 -12.65 4.74
N GLU A 166 17.69 -13.40 4.71
CA GLU A 166 17.92 -14.40 3.68
C GLU A 166 16.87 -15.52 3.80
N ALA A 167 16.23 -15.86 2.70
CA ALA A 167 15.15 -16.85 2.69
C ALA A 167 15.18 -17.73 1.44
N ASP A 168 14.86 -19.01 1.64
CA ASP A 168 14.69 -19.97 0.55
C ASP A 168 13.23 -19.97 0.09
N LEU A 169 12.98 -19.43 -1.11
CA LEU A 169 11.66 -19.38 -1.72
C LEU A 169 11.06 -20.77 -1.90
N GLN A 170 11.87 -21.75 -2.30
CA GLN A 170 11.42 -23.14 -2.53
C GLN A 170 10.92 -23.78 -1.23
N GLU A 171 11.63 -23.58 -0.12
CA GLU A 171 11.21 -24.08 1.18
C GLU A 171 9.93 -23.41 1.67
N ILE A 172 9.80 -22.08 1.47
CA ILE A 172 8.59 -21.34 1.82
C ILE A 172 7.39 -21.89 1.05
N LEU A 173 7.48 -21.97 -0.27
CA LEU A 173 6.39 -22.43 -1.14
C LEU A 173 6.03 -23.90 -0.88
N LYS A 174 7.03 -24.76 -0.66
CA LYS A 174 6.82 -26.17 -0.28
C LYS A 174 6.05 -26.29 1.03
N ARG A 175 6.41 -25.48 2.03
CA ARG A 175 5.71 -25.43 3.31
C ARG A 175 4.28 -24.93 3.15
N MET A 176 4.04 -23.96 2.26
CA MET A 176 2.73 -23.42 1.98
C MET A 176 1.83 -24.37 1.17
N GLY A 177 2.42 -25.30 0.40
CA GLY A 177 1.71 -26.30 -0.37
C GLY A 177 1.55 -26.01 -1.86
N GLY A 178 2.40 -25.14 -2.43
CA GLY A 178 2.44 -24.84 -3.87
C GLY A 178 3.06 -23.48 -4.17
N GLY A 179 3.26 -23.17 -5.45
CA GLY A 179 3.64 -21.86 -5.93
C GLY A 179 2.46 -20.87 -5.97
N ILE A 180 2.76 -19.65 -6.33
CA ILE A 180 1.80 -18.55 -6.32
C ILE A 180 1.81 -17.84 -7.68
N TYR A 181 0.65 -17.75 -8.32
CA TYR A 181 0.41 -16.82 -9.41
C TYR A 181 -0.40 -15.63 -8.88
N LEU A 182 0.09 -14.41 -9.11
CA LEU A 182 -0.60 -13.17 -8.77
C LEU A 182 -0.72 -12.28 -10.00
N SER A 183 -1.95 -12.05 -10.45
CA SER A 183 -2.21 -11.13 -11.55
C SER A 183 -3.00 -9.91 -11.10
N THR A 184 -2.73 -8.79 -11.77
CA THR A 184 -3.41 -7.51 -11.55
C THR A 184 -3.98 -6.97 -12.85
N GLN A 185 -5.10 -6.24 -12.74
CA GLN A 185 -5.72 -5.56 -13.87
C GLN A 185 -6.49 -4.33 -13.42
N VAL A 186 -6.36 -3.23 -14.17
CA VAL A 186 -7.15 -2.01 -13.98
C VAL A 186 -7.88 -1.67 -15.27
N TYR A 187 -9.21 -1.74 -15.24
CA TYR A 187 -10.05 -1.51 -16.42
C TYR A 187 -10.48 -0.05 -16.55
N GLY A 188 -10.21 0.54 -17.70
CA GLY A 188 -10.80 1.82 -18.12
C GLY A 188 -10.37 3.04 -17.29
N VAL A 189 -9.31 2.90 -16.49
CA VAL A 189 -8.73 3.99 -15.69
C VAL A 189 -7.32 4.27 -16.17
N PRO A 190 -7.04 5.44 -16.74
CA PRO A 190 -5.69 5.81 -17.14
C PRO A 190 -4.74 5.90 -15.95
N LYS A 191 -3.47 5.54 -16.15
CA LYS A 191 -2.42 5.80 -15.16
C LYS A 191 -2.33 7.30 -14.88
N GLY A 192 -2.16 7.66 -13.60
CA GLY A 192 -2.10 9.07 -13.19
C GLY A 192 -3.45 9.77 -13.13
N SER A 193 -4.57 9.05 -13.20
CA SER A 193 -5.93 9.62 -13.13
C SER A 193 -6.28 10.27 -11.79
N GLY A 194 -5.49 10.05 -10.73
CA GLY A 194 -5.78 10.53 -9.39
C GLY A 194 -6.91 9.75 -8.68
N LEU A 195 -7.34 8.61 -9.23
CA LEU A 195 -8.42 7.79 -8.63
C LEU A 195 -7.90 6.74 -7.61
N GLY A 196 -6.63 6.82 -7.22
CA GLY A 196 -6.03 5.97 -6.18
C GLY A 196 -5.84 4.50 -6.59
N THR A 197 -5.78 4.21 -7.89
CA THR A 197 -5.76 2.83 -8.41
C THR A 197 -4.59 2.00 -7.89
N SER A 198 -3.42 2.60 -7.64
CA SER A 198 -2.25 1.89 -7.14
C SER A 198 -2.48 1.34 -5.73
N SER A 199 -2.87 2.19 -4.79
CA SER A 199 -3.11 1.78 -3.40
C SER A 199 -4.34 0.88 -3.27
N ILE A 200 -5.36 1.07 -4.11
CA ILE A 200 -6.51 0.16 -4.18
C ILE A 200 -6.08 -1.21 -4.69
N LEU A 201 -5.20 -1.25 -5.70
CA LEU A 201 -4.63 -2.49 -6.23
C LEU A 201 -3.79 -3.21 -5.17
N SER A 202 -2.97 -2.46 -4.40
CA SER A 202 -2.27 -2.98 -3.23
C SER A 202 -3.24 -3.62 -2.23
N GLY A 203 -4.33 -2.93 -1.91
CA GLY A 203 -5.38 -3.46 -1.03
C GLY A 203 -6.06 -4.72 -1.56
N ALA A 204 -6.31 -4.77 -2.87
CA ALA A 204 -6.87 -5.96 -3.51
C ALA A 204 -5.89 -7.15 -3.41
N CYS A 205 -4.60 -6.94 -3.68
CA CYS A 205 -3.56 -7.97 -3.57
C CYS A 205 -3.46 -8.50 -2.14
N VAL A 206 -3.34 -7.63 -1.15
CA VAL A 206 -3.26 -8.00 0.27
C VAL A 206 -4.50 -8.80 0.69
N LYS A 207 -5.70 -8.31 0.35
CA LYS A 207 -6.96 -9.01 0.65
C LYS A 207 -7.00 -10.38 -0.01
N GLY A 208 -6.67 -10.47 -1.30
CA GLY A 208 -6.68 -11.72 -2.06
C GLY A 208 -5.68 -12.73 -1.52
N ILE A 209 -4.47 -12.30 -1.16
CA ILE A 209 -3.45 -13.16 -0.57
C ILE A 209 -3.91 -13.71 0.78
N PHE A 210 -4.46 -12.89 1.68
CA PHE A 210 -4.96 -13.37 2.96
C PHE A 210 -6.13 -14.34 2.79
N GLU A 211 -7.06 -14.07 1.87
CA GLU A 211 -8.14 -15.01 1.57
C GLU A 211 -7.63 -16.33 0.97
N PHE A 212 -6.62 -16.28 0.12
CA PHE A 212 -5.96 -17.44 -0.48
C PHE A 212 -5.28 -18.34 0.57
N LEU A 213 -4.75 -17.70 1.63
CA LEU A 213 -4.12 -18.35 2.77
C LEU A 213 -5.11 -18.72 3.89
N GLY A 214 -6.41 -18.46 3.72
CA GLY A 214 -7.42 -18.72 4.76
C GLY A 214 -7.28 -17.82 5.99
N GLN A 215 -6.59 -16.71 5.88
CA GLN A 215 -6.41 -15.74 6.96
C GLN A 215 -7.56 -14.72 6.93
N GLY A 216 -8.52 -14.88 7.85
CA GLY A 216 -9.61 -13.91 8.00
C GLY A 216 -9.08 -12.61 8.58
N ARG A 217 -8.91 -11.57 7.75
CA ARG A 217 -8.49 -10.23 8.16
C ARG A 217 -9.65 -9.25 8.03
N THR A 218 -9.74 -8.36 9.01
CA THR A 218 -10.66 -7.22 8.95
C THR A 218 -10.15 -6.17 7.96
N ASP A 219 -11.04 -5.34 7.44
CA ASP A 219 -10.62 -4.23 6.55
C ASP A 219 -9.59 -3.31 7.24
N ALA A 220 -9.72 -3.08 8.55
CA ALA A 220 -8.77 -2.26 9.31
C ALA A 220 -7.34 -2.87 9.33
N GLU A 221 -7.23 -4.18 9.52
CA GLU A 221 -5.93 -4.87 9.44
C GLU A 221 -5.35 -4.80 8.03
N ILE A 222 -6.20 -4.88 6.99
CA ILE A 222 -5.76 -4.75 5.60
C ILE A 222 -5.25 -3.33 5.33
N TYR A 223 -5.91 -2.28 5.85
CA TYR A 223 -5.42 -0.89 5.69
C TYR A 223 -4.04 -0.71 6.28
N ASP A 224 -3.78 -1.25 7.48
CA ASP A 224 -2.48 -1.17 8.15
C ASP A 224 -1.40 -1.88 7.32
N VAL A 225 -1.69 -3.08 6.78
CA VAL A 225 -0.76 -3.83 5.93
C VAL A 225 -0.47 -3.08 4.63
N VAL A 226 -1.47 -2.48 4.00
CA VAL A 226 -1.29 -1.69 2.77
C VAL A 226 -0.47 -0.44 3.02
N LEU A 227 -0.68 0.23 4.15
CA LEU A 227 0.15 1.38 4.54
C LEU A 227 1.62 0.97 4.68
N GLY A 228 1.89 -0.16 5.35
CA GLY A 228 3.23 -0.75 5.43
C GLY A 228 3.81 -1.13 4.06
N MET A 229 3.00 -1.72 3.20
CA MET A 229 3.39 -2.07 1.82
C MET A 229 3.84 -0.85 1.00
N GLU A 230 3.14 0.29 1.13
CA GLU A 230 3.53 1.53 0.46
C GLU A 230 4.84 2.10 1.00
N GLN A 231 5.13 1.91 2.28
CA GLN A 231 6.44 2.28 2.84
C GLN A 231 7.56 1.35 2.31
N ILE A 232 7.29 0.04 2.21
CA ILE A 232 8.23 -0.92 1.59
C ILE A 232 8.57 -0.49 0.16
N MET A 233 7.60 -0.04 -0.63
CA MET A 233 7.81 0.47 -1.99
C MET A 233 8.39 1.90 -2.04
N SER A 234 8.62 2.55 -0.90
CA SER A 234 9.07 3.96 -0.81
C SER A 234 8.14 4.97 -1.52
N THR A 235 6.86 4.67 -1.63
CA THR A 235 5.88 5.56 -2.27
C THR A 235 5.35 6.64 -1.35
N GLY A 236 5.43 6.45 -0.03
CA GLY A 236 5.06 7.44 0.98
C GLY A 236 3.61 7.90 0.95
N GLY A 237 2.71 7.06 0.46
CA GLY A 237 1.28 7.36 0.32
C GLY A 237 0.55 7.55 1.66
N GLY A 238 -0.64 8.15 1.58
CA GLY A 238 -1.59 8.22 2.68
C GLY A 238 -2.53 7.02 2.70
N TRP A 239 -3.55 7.10 3.54
CA TRP A 239 -4.49 5.99 3.73
C TRP A 239 -5.84 6.14 2.98
N GLN A 240 -6.11 7.28 2.32
CA GLN A 240 -7.41 7.55 1.71
C GLN A 240 -7.79 6.59 0.58
N ASP A 241 -6.80 6.11 -0.17
CA ASP A 241 -7.01 5.35 -1.40
C ASP A 241 -7.43 3.91 -1.11
N GLN A 242 -6.64 3.19 -0.30
CA GLN A 242 -6.96 1.83 0.09
C GLN A 242 -8.28 1.76 0.86
N VAL A 243 -8.51 2.68 1.81
CA VAL A 243 -9.80 2.74 2.52
C VAL A 243 -10.93 3.05 1.56
N GLY A 244 -10.68 3.97 0.61
CA GLY A 244 -11.65 4.35 -0.40
C GLY A 244 -12.12 3.21 -1.27
N GLY A 245 -11.20 2.31 -1.67
CA GLY A 245 -11.51 1.15 -2.50
C GLY A 245 -12.01 -0.07 -1.72
N LEU A 246 -11.43 -0.36 -0.56
CA LEU A 246 -11.80 -1.53 0.24
C LEU A 246 -13.15 -1.36 0.95
N THR A 247 -13.51 -0.14 1.36
CA THR A 247 -14.81 0.15 1.99
C THR A 247 -15.76 0.77 0.98
N GLU A 248 -16.90 0.13 0.76
CA GLU A 248 -17.94 0.61 -0.16
C GLU A 248 -18.69 1.83 0.37
N GLY A 249 -19.31 2.57 -0.56
CA GLY A 249 -20.21 3.69 -0.26
C GLY A 249 -19.47 5.01 -0.03
N ILE A 250 -20.21 5.98 0.51
CA ILE A 250 -19.70 7.29 0.92
C ILE A 250 -19.24 7.19 2.37
N LYS A 251 -18.07 7.74 2.68
CA LYS A 251 -17.51 7.64 4.02
C LYS A 251 -16.65 8.84 4.38
N LEU A 252 -16.71 9.21 5.64
CA LEU A 252 -15.78 10.10 6.30
C LEU A 252 -14.73 9.24 7.01
N ILE A 253 -13.48 9.50 6.70
CA ILE A 253 -12.32 8.80 7.28
C ILE A 253 -11.54 9.81 8.08
N SER A 254 -11.19 9.49 9.30
CA SER A 254 -10.43 10.39 10.16
C SER A 254 -9.37 9.66 10.98
N THR A 255 -8.31 10.38 11.33
CA THR A 255 -7.28 9.92 12.24
C THR A 255 -6.93 11.00 13.27
N LYS A 256 -6.40 10.59 14.41
CA LYS A 256 -5.76 11.49 15.36
C LYS A 256 -4.28 11.68 15.02
N PRO A 257 -3.64 12.78 15.50
CA PRO A 257 -2.20 12.93 15.43
C PRO A 257 -1.47 11.73 16.04
N GLY A 258 -0.37 11.33 15.43
CA GLY A 258 0.47 10.21 15.88
C GLY A 258 1.12 9.47 14.72
N ILE A 259 2.12 8.65 15.00
CA ILE A 259 2.77 7.81 14.00
C ILE A 259 1.83 6.66 13.62
N ALA A 260 1.24 6.01 14.63
CA ALA A 260 0.22 5.00 14.41
C ALA A 260 -1.09 5.66 13.97
N GLN A 261 -1.45 5.45 12.71
CA GLN A 261 -2.67 5.99 12.11
C GLN A 261 -3.85 5.04 12.38
N ASN A 262 -4.52 5.24 13.52
CA ASN A 262 -5.74 4.49 13.84
C ASN A 262 -6.93 5.09 13.10
N LEU A 263 -7.34 4.45 12.02
CA LEU A 263 -8.40 4.93 11.14
C LEU A 263 -9.78 4.75 11.77
N VAL A 264 -10.55 5.83 11.77
CA VAL A 264 -11.99 5.80 12.07
C VAL A 264 -12.74 6.01 10.76
N VAL A 265 -13.52 5.02 10.35
CA VAL A 265 -14.27 5.03 9.08
C VAL A 265 -15.77 5.08 9.39
N GLU A 266 -16.38 6.21 9.09
CA GLU A 266 -17.81 6.45 9.28
C GLU A 266 -18.53 6.42 7.93
N LYS A 267 -19.38 5.42 7.70
CA LYS A 267 -20.21 5.35 6.48
C LYS A 267 -21.32 6.41 6.57
N ILE A 268 -21.46 7.18 5.50
CA ILE A 268 -22.51 8.18 5.37
C ILE A 268 -23.64 7.59 4.55
N GLU A 269 -24.80 7.43 5.17
CA GLU A 269 -26.00 7.03 4.46
C GLU A 269 -26.61 8.24 3.75
N MET A 270 -26.75 8.12 2.44
CA MET A 270 -27.40 9.12 1.62
C MET A 270 -28.82 8.69 1.30
N PRO A 271 -29.81 9.58 1.41
CA PRO A 271 -31.19 9.31 0.96
C PRO A 271 -31.24 8.89 -0.51
N GLU A 272 -32.20 8.05 -0.89
CA GLU A 272 -32.31 7.51 -2.25
C GLU A 272 -32.45 8.61 -3.32
N GLU A 273 -33.05 9.76 -2.98
CA GLU A 273 -33.12 10.93 -3.85
C GLU A 273 -31.73 11.50 -4.16
N GLY A 274 -30.89 11.67 -3.16
CA GLY A 274 -29.51 12.12 -3.34
C GLY A 274 -28.65 11.13 -4.13
N LYS A 275 -28.87 9.82 -3.96
CA LYS A 275 -28.17 8.80 -4.76
C LYS A 275 -28.53 8.85 -6.25
N LYS A 276 -29.75 9.29 -6.58
CA LYS A 276 -30.19 9.46 -7.97
C LYS A 276 -29.57 10.67 -8.65
N GLU A 277 -29.28 11.72 -7.90
CA GLU A 277 -28.63 12.93 -8.41
C GLU A 277 -27.13 12.75 -8.64
N LEU A 278 -26.51 11.74 -8.00
CA LEU A 278 -25.08 11.40 -8.17
C LEU A 278 -24.81 10.44 -9.33
N LYS A 279 -25.84 9.90 -10.00
CA LYS A 279 -25.71 9.02 -11.16
C LYS A 279 -25.65 9.82 -12.46
#